data_ad3d7b162879c87dbd0513c8b9951fe6
#
_entry.id   ad3d7b162879c87dbd0513c8b9951fe6
#
_cell.length_a   1.000
_cell.length_b   1.000
_cell.length_c   1.000
_cell.angle_alpha   90.00
_cell.angle_beta   90.00
_cell.angle_gamma   90.00
#
_symmetry.space_group_name_H-M   'P 1'
#
loop_
_entity.id
_entity.type
_entity.pdbx_description
1 polymer ?
#
loop_
_entity_poly.entity_id
_entity_poly.type
_entity_poly.pdbx_seq_one_letter_code
_entity_poly.pdbx_strand_id
1 'polypeptide(L)'
;MKPWTKKRKAMVKDAVKWGMRYLGDWALTEGMRLNVILTGERGDTLGDAYYDDINTCTIRLNDHSKEGKDRVLRTLFHELWHIRQYLVDGLSVEAGSAEFKGKEWNSDYWAAPWEVEARKMEKKLLANYKKHLDTLA
;
A
#
# COMPACT_ATOMS: atom_id res chain seq x y z
N MET A 1 17.22 6.85 -17.52
CA MET A 1 16.98 5.67 -16.65
C MET A 1 15.50 5.35 -16.64
N LYS A 2 15.18 4.10 -16.84
CA LYS A 2 13.79 3.65 -16.78
C LYS A 2 13.31 3.68 -15.33
N PRO A 3 12.15 4.27 -15.02
CA PRO A 3 11.65 4.34 -13.64
C PRO A 3 11.39 2.96 -13.01
N TRP A 4 11.10 1.96 -13.85
CA TRP A 4 10.82 0.60 -13.38
C TRP A 4 11.61 -0.43 -14.17
N THR A 5 12.69 -0.90 -13.58
CA THR A 5 13.51 -1.96 -14.17
C THR A 5 12.81 -3.31 -13.97
N LYS A 6 13.21 -4.29 -14.76
CA LYS A 6 12.71 -5.67 -14.63
C LYS A 6 12.91 -6.21 -13.22
N LYS A 7 14.07 -5.93 -12.62
CA LYS A 7 14.41 -6.36 -11.26
C LYS A 7 13.49 -5.73 -10.22
N ARG A 8 13.22 -4.42 -10.33
CA ARG A 8 12.33 -3.73 -9.40
C ARG A 8 10.88 -4.18 -9.54
N LYS A 9 10.42 -4.41 -10.76
CA LYS A 9 9.07 -4.95 -11.00
C LYS A 9 8.91 -6.32 -10.32
N ALA A 10 9.91 -7.18 -10.46
CA ALA A 10 9.89 -8.51 -9.82
C ALA A 10 9.87 -8.39 -8.29
N MET A 11 10.65 -7.47 -7.74
CA MET A 11 10.68 -7.20 -6.30
C MET A 11 9.30 -6.77 -5.78
N VAL A 12 8.67 -5.83 -6.47
CA VAL A 12 7.33 -5.36 -6.10
C VAL A 12 6.31 -6.50 -6.16
N LYS A 13 6.34 -7.29 -7.22
CA LYS A 13 5.43 -8.42 -7.37
C LYS A 13 5.56 -9.43 -6.24
N ASP A 14 6.79 -9.76 -5.86
CA ASP A 14 7.06 -10.69 -4.76
C ASP A 14 6.58 -10.12 -3.42
N ALA A 15 6.87 -8.83 -3.16
CA ALA A 15 6.46 -8.18 -1.94
C ALA A 15 4.94 -8.09 -1.81
N VAL A 16 4.23 -7.87 -2.91
CA VAL A 16 2.76 -7.86 -2.92
C VAL A 16 2.22 -9.24 -2.50
N LYS A 17 2.76 -10.30 -3.09
CA LYS A 17 2.35 -11.66 -2.73
C LYS A 17 2.56 -11.96 -1.25
N TRP A 18 3.74 -11.61 -0.74
CA TRP A 18 4.05 -11.81 0.66
C TRP A 18 3.11 -10.99 1.56
N GLY A 19 2.92 -9.72 1.22
CA GLY A 19 2.07 -8.82 2.00
C GLY A 19 0.63 -9.29 2.07
N MET A 20 0.08 -9.77 0.95
CA MET A 20 -1.28 -10.30 0.92
C MET A 20 -1.43 -11.51 1.83
N ARG A 21 -0.45 -12.41 1.86
CA ARG A 21 -0.46 -13.57 2.76
C ARG A 21 -0.28 -13.15 4.21
N TYR A 22 0.62 -12.22 4.47
CA TYR A 22 0.90 -11.74 5.82
C TYR A 22 -0.34 -11.10 6.45
N LEU A 23 -1.10 -10.34 5.66
CA LEU A 23 -2.29 -9.65 6.14
C LEU A 23 -3.51 -10.59 6.30
N GLY A 24 -3.41 -11.82 5.81
CA GLY A 24 -4.44 -12.83 5.96
C GLY A 24 -5.41 -12.90 4.79
N ASP A 25 -6.51 -13.60 5.00
CA ASP A 25 -7.45 -13.93 3.92
C ASP A 25 -8.41 -12.81 3.52
N TRP A 26 -8.33 -11.66 4.19
CA TRP A 26 -9.24 -10.55 3.92
C TRP A 26 -9.26 -10.14 2.44
N ALA A 27 -8.10 -10.25 1.78
CA ALA A 27 -7.93 -9.85 0.39
C ALA A 27 -8.44 -10.89 -0.60
N LEU A 28 -8.63 -12.12 -0.15
CA LEU A 28 -9.04 -13.23 -0.99
C LEU A 28 -10.54 -13.52 -0.89
N THR A 29 -11.22 -12.94 0.10
CA THR A 29 -12.65 -13.13 0.28
C THR A 29 -13.41 -12.33 -0.79
N GLU A 30 -14.47 -12.92 -1.28
CA GLU A 30 -15.40 -12.27 -2.22
C GLU A 30 -14.80 -11.90 -3.59
N GLY A 31 -13.69 -12.54 -3.97
CA GLY A 31 -13.11 -12.33 -5.29
C GLY A 31 -12.48 -10.95 -5.49
N MET A 32 -11.96 -10.36 -4.42
CA MET A 32 -11.30 -9.06 -4.49
C MET A 32 -10.13 -9.08 -5.49
N ARG A 33 -10.06 -8.07 -6.34
CA ARG A 33 -8.99 -7.89 -7.31
C ARG A 33 -8.11 -6.72 -6.89
N LEU A 34 -6.82 -6.96 -6.83
CA LEU A 34 -5.82 -5.92 -6.57
C LEU A 34 -5.03 -5.64 -7.83
N ASN A 35 -5.07 -4.40 -8.28
CA ASN A 35 -4.24 -3.91 -9.38
C ASN A 35 -3.07 -3.12 -8.82
N VAL A 36 -1.87 -3.38 -9.30
CA VAL A 36 -0.69 -2.60 -8.94
C VAL A 36 -0.15 -1.97 -10.22
N ILE A 37 -0.16 -0.65 -10.26
CA ILE A 37 0.25 0.13 -11.43
C ILE A 37 1.59 0.79 -11.14
N LEU A 38 2.58 0.52 -11.98
CA LEU A 38 3.91 1.11 -11.87
C LEU A 38 4.07 2.13 -12.99
N THR A 39 4.21 3.39 -12.62
CA THR A 39 4.27 4.48 -13.61
C THR A 39 5.60 5.21 -13.57
N GLY A 40 5.91 5.91 -14.65
CA GLY A 40 7.03 6.83 -14.70
C GLY A 40 6.66 8.26 -14.37
N GLU A 41 5.45 8.50 -13.88
CA GLU A 41 5.00 9.84 -13.53
C GLU A 41 5.68 10.32 -12.27
N ARG A 42 6.01 11.59 -12.25
CA ARG A 42 6.53 12.27 -11.07
C ARG A 42 5.41 13.13 -10.50
N GLY A 43 5.17 13.01 -9.22
CA GLY A 43 4.14 13.78 -8.55
C GLY A 43 4.58 14.14 -7.15
N ASP A 44 3.68 14.71 -6.38
CA ASP A 44 3.94 15.11 -5.00
C ASP A 44 4.06 13.91 -4.08
N THR A 45 3.60 12.74 -4.51
CA THR A 45 3.66 11.51 -3.73
C THR A 45 4.36 10.40 -4.50
N LEU A 46 4.94 9.46 -3.78
CA LEU A 46 5.57 8.27 -4.36
C LEU A 46 4.55 7.18 -4.68
N GLY A 47 3.37 7.24 -4.10
CA GLY A 47 2.32 6.28 -4.35
C GLY A 47 0.98 6.70 -3.79
N ASP A 48 -0.05 6.00 -4.21
CA ASP A 48 -1.39 6.14 -3.67
C ASP A 48 -2.14 4.82 -3.75
N ALA A 49 -3.26 4.74 -3.05
CA ALA A 49 -4.12 3.57 -3.03
C ALA A 49 -5.57 4.02 -3.01
N TYR A 50 -6.42 3.31 -3.73
CA TYR A 50 -7.84 3.63 -3.74
C TYR A 50 -8.69 2.40 -4.02
N TYR A 51 -9.93 2.49 -3.60
CA TYR A 51 -10.95 1.48 -3.82
C TYR A 51 -11.82 1.97 -4.98
N ASP A 52 -11.69 1.32 -6.14
CA ASP A 52 -12.32 1.79 -7.38
C ASP A 52 -13.80 1.44 -7.46
N ASP A 53 -14.12 0.21 -7.13
CA ASP A 53 -15.42 -0.36 -7.38
C ASP A 53 -15.56 -1.61 -6.53
N ILE A 54 -16.69 -2.26 -6.62
CA ILE A 54 -16.95 -3.51 -5.90
C ILE A 54 -15.80 -4.49 -6.17
N ASN A 55 -15.12 -4.89 -5.11
CA ASN A 55 -14.04 -5.89 -5.13
C ASN A 55 -12.80 -5.51 -5.95
N THR A 56 -12.62 -4.24 -6.27
CA THR A 56 -11.42 -3.80 -7.00
C THR A 56 -10.70 -2.69 -6.24
N CYS A 57 -9.44 -2.91 -5.95
CA CYS A 57 -8.55 -1.94 -5.30
C CYS A 57 -7.34 -1.70 -6.19
N THR A 58 -6.79 -0.51 -6.15
CA THR A 58 -5.62 -0.15 -6.95
C THR A 58 -4.56 0.51 -6.09
N ILE A 59 -3.32 0.07 -6.26
CA ILE A 59 -2.14 0.74 -5.75
C ILE A 59 -1.37 1.27 -6.93
N ARG A 60 -1.02 2.55 -6.89
CA ARG A 60 -0.15 3.17 -7.89
C ARG A 60 1.17 3.54 -7.24
N LEU A 61 2.27 3.14 -7.86
CA LEU A 61 3.61 3.56 -7.47
C LEU A 61 4.17 4.41 -8.58
N ASN A 62 4.52 5.66 -8.26
CA ASN A 62 5.04 6.63 -9.20
C ASN A 62 6.54 6.41 -9.41
N ASP A 63 7.21 7.35 -10.08
CA ASP A 63 8.62 7.22 -10.41
C ASP A 63 9.48 7.08 -9.14
N HIS A 64 10.08 5.90 -8.96
CA HIS A 64 10.99 5.59 -7.85
C HIS A 64 12.43 5.44 -8.35
N SER A 65 12.75 5.92 -9.54
CA SER A 65 14.07 5.73 -10.14
C SER A 65 15.21 6.30 -9.28
N LYS A 66 14.92 7.32 -8.49
CA LYS A 66 15.89 7.95 -7.58
C LYS A 66 15.83 7.40 -6.16
N GLU A 67 14.95 6.46 -5.91
CA GLU A 67 14.74 5.92 -4.57
C GLU A 67 15.46 4.60 -4.38
N GLY A 68 15.91 4.34 -3.15
CA GLY A 68 16.48 3.06 -2.79
C GLY A 68 15.40 1.98 -2.68
N LYS A 69 15.85 0.74 -2.68
CA LYS A 69 15.02 -0.45 -2.59
C LYS A 69 14.06 -0.41 -1.38
N ASP A 70 14.57 -0.02 -0.20
CA ASP A 70 13.76 0.05 1.01
C ASP A 70 12.65 1.08 0.90
N ARG A 71 12.91 2.20 0.24
CA ARG A 71 11.90 3.24 0.05
C ARG A 71 10.77 2.74 -0.86
N VAL A 72 11.11 2.03 -1.92
CA VAL A 72 10.12 1.42 -2.80
C VAL A 72 9.21 0.48 -2.01
N LEU A 73 9.81 -0.39 -1.21
CA LEU A 73 9.06 -1.36 -0.41
C LEU A 73 8.20 -0.69 0.67
N ARG A 74 8.73 0.34 1.34
CA ARG A 74 7.97 1.08 2.35
C ARG A 74 6.75 1.74 1.73
N THR A 75 6.91 2.37 0.57
CA THR A 75 5.80 3.00 -0.13
C THR A 75 4.74 1.96 -0.50
N LEU A 76 5.17 0.82 -1.04
CA LEU A 76 4.27 -0.27 -1.38
C LEU A 76 3.48 -0.75 -0.14
N PHE A 77 4.17 -1.01 0.98
CA PHE A 77 3.50 -1.51 2.18
C PHE A 77 2.58 -0.48 2.82
N HIS A 78 2.93 0.81 2.72
CA HIS A 78 2.06 1.88 3.17
C HIS A 78 0.72 1.84 2.40
N GLU A 79 0.80 1.76 1.08
CA GLU A 79 -0.40 1.71 0.24
C GLU A 79 -1.17 0.39 0.42
N LEU A 80 -0.47 -0.71 0.58
CA LEU A 80 -1.11 -2.00 0.84
C LEU A 80 -1.88 -1.97 2.17
N TRP A 81 -1.35 -1.29 3.18
CA TRP A 81 -2.07 -1.12 4.44
C TRP A 81 -3.36 -0.31 4.26
N HIS A 82 -3.35 0.72 3.41
CA HIS A 82 -4.58 1.45 3.08
C HIS A 82 -5.63 0.54 2.43
N ILE A 83 -5.22 -0.39 1.58
CA ILE A 83 -6.16 -1.36 1.00
C ILE A 83 -6.84 -2.16 2.12
N ARG A 84 -6.07 -2.61 3.08
CA ARG A 84 -6.64 -3.30 4.24
C ARG A 84 -7.62 -2.39 5.01
N GLN A 85 -7.27 -1.13 5.20
CA GLN A 85 -8.16 -0.18 5.88
C GLN A 85 -9.48 -0.01 5.15
N TYR A 86 -9.47 0.09 3.82
CA TYR A 86 -10.69 0.16 3.02
C TYR A 86 -11.57 -1.08 3.21
N LEU A 87 -10.98 -2.25 3.19
CA LEU A 87 -11.71 -3.51 3.17
C LEU A 87 -12.11 -4.02 4.56
N VAL A 88 -11.29 -3.78 5.56
CA VAL A 88 -11.48 -4.34 6.91
C VAL A 88 -11.95 -3.28 7.90
N ASP A 89 -11.35 -2.08 7.85
CA ASP A 89 -11.58 -1.04 8.83
C ASP A 89 -12.64 -0.02 8.42
N GLY A 90 -13.23 -0.19 7.24
CA GLY A 90 -14.29 0.69 6.76
C GLY A 90 -13.81 2.09 6.42
N LEU A 91 -12.54 2.24 6.00
CA LEU A 91 -12.04 3.55 5.62
C LEU A 91 -12.81 4.08 4.41
N SER A 92 -13.33 5.28 4.53
CA SER A 92 -13.99 6.01 3.46
C SER A 92 -13.59 7.47 3.57
N VAL A 93 -13.05 8.05 2.51
CA VAL A 93 -12.60 9.44 2.51
C VAL A 93 -13.32 10.18 1.41
N GLU A 94 -14.06 11.22 1.81
CA GLU A 94 -14.76 12.11 0.90
C GLU A 94 -14.34 13.56 1.18
N ALA A 95 -14.69 14.46 0.30
CA ALA A 95 -14.34 15.87 0.47
C ALA A 95 -14.90 16.41 1.81
N GLY A 96 -14.02 16.78 2.71
CA GLY A 96 -14.38 17.38 3.99
C GLY A 96 -14.75 16.40 5.10
N SER A 97 -14.79 15.09 4.83
CA SER A 97 -15.11 14.11 5.86
C SER A 97 -14.49 12.76 5.59
N ALA A 98 -14.32 11.97 6.63
CA ALA A 98 -13.82 10.60 6.52
C ALA A 98 -14.45 9.74 7.61
N GLU A 99 -14.54 8.45 7.32
CA GLU A 99 -14.96 7.45 8.29
C GLU A 99 -13.89 6.37 8.40
N PHE A 100 -13.55 5.99 9.62
CA PHE A 100 -12.53 4.98 9.88
C PHE A 100 -12.84 4.26 11.18
N LYS A 101 -12.91 2.92 11.11
CA LYS A 101 -13.26 2.05 12.26
C LYS A 101 -14.58 2.46 12.92
N GLY A 102 -15.57 2.82 12.08
CA GLY A 102 -16.90 3.17 12.54
C GLY A 102 -17.04 4.57 13.13
N LYS A 103 -16.02 5.40 13.04
CA LYS A 103 -16.02 6.74 13.59
C LYS A 103 -15.79 7.79 12.51
N GLU A 104 -16.50 8.90 12.59
CA GLU A 104 -16.30 10.02 11.69
C GLU A 104 -15.11 10.86 12.14
N TRP A 105 -14.35 11.33 11.17
CA TRP A 105 -13.18 12.17 11.40
C TRP A 105 -13.22 13.39 10.49
N ASN A 106 -12.82 14.51 11.02
CA ASN A 106 -12.63 15.75 10.28
C ASN A 106 -11.24 16.26 10.63
N SER A 107 -10.22 15.55 10.09
CA SER A 107 -8.86 15.84 10.45
C SER A 107 -8.02 16.15 9.24
N ASP A 108 -6.94 16.88 9.50
CA ASP A 108 -5.87 17.14 8.59
C ASP A 108 -5.28 15.83 8.10
N TYR A 109 -4.94 15.75 6.81
CA TYR A 109 -4.40 14.56 6.15
C TYR A 109 -3.23 13.95 6.92
N TRP A 110 -2.27 14.77 7.36
CA TRP A 110 -1.05 14.25 8.00
C TRP A 110 -1.33 13.61 9.35
N ALA A 111 -2.26 14.19 10.11
CA ALA A 111 -2.62 13.72 11.44
C ALA A 111 -3.76 12.71 11.43
N ALA A 112 -4.30 12.36 10.27
CA ALA A 112 -5.40 11.42 10.16
C ALA A 112 -5.01 10.07 10.76
N PRO A 113 -5.88 9.44 11.56
CA PRO A 113 -5.53 8.18 12.23
C PRO A 113 -5.16 7.05 11.27
N TRP A 114 -5.76 6.99 10.09
CA TRP A 114 -5.40 5.98 9.09
C TRP A 114 -4.02 6.22 8.51
N GLU A 115 -3.57 7.47 8.39
CA GLU A 115 -2.23 7.80 7.92
C GLU A 115 -1.18 7.52 9.01
N VAL A 116 -1.48 7.84 10.25
CA VAL A 116 -0.59 7.52 11.38
C VAL A 116 -0.37 6.02 11.48
N GLU A 117 -1.45 5.25 11.37
CA GLU A 117 -1.38 3.79 11.39
C GLU A 117 -0.58 3.25 10.21
N ALA A 118 -0.83 3.76 8.99
CA ALA A 118 -0.12 3.30 7.80
C ALA A 118 1.38 3.59 7.87
N ARG A 119 1.78 4.74 8.40
CA ARG A 119 3.20 5.06 8.60
C ARG A 119 3.87 4.12 9.59
N LYS A 120 3.16 3.74 10.64
CA LYS A 120 3.65 2.76 11.62
C LYS A 120 3.80 1.37 10.98
N MET A 121 2.78 0.95 10.24
CA MET A 121 2.73 -0.39 9.66
C MET A 121 3.68 -0.58 8.49
N GLU A 122 3.97 0.46 7.72
CA GLU A 122 4.95 0.34 6.64
C GLU A 122 6.32 -0.11 7.14
N LYS A 123 6.73 0.41 8.29
CA LYS A 123 8.01 0.06 8.90
C LYS A 123 8.01 -1.38 9.43
N LYS A 124 6.91 -1.76 10.05
CA LYS A 124 6.76 -3.12 10.59
C LYS A 124 6.73 -4.16 9.47
N LEU A 125 5.97 -3.88 8.41
CA LEU A 125 5.89 -4.77 7.25
C LEU A 125 7.24 -4.92 6.56
N LEU A 126 7.96 -3.81 6.38
CA LEU A 126 9.29 -3.87 5.78
C LEU A 126 10.24 -4.75 6.61
N ALA A 127 10.27 -4.55 7.93
CA ALA A 127 11.13 -5.35 8.82
C ALA A 127 10.78 -6.84 8.72
N ASN A 128 9.51 -7.17 8.72
CA ASN A 128 9.05 -8.55 8.63
C ASN A 128 9.32 -9.17 7.25
N TYR A 129 9.18 -8.40 6.20
CA TYR A 129 9.50 -8.86 4.85
C TYR A 129 10.99 -9.18 4.70
N LYS A 130 11.86 -8.32 5.25
CA LYS A 130 13.30 -8.57 5.25
C LYS A 130 13.65 -9.86 5.98
N LYS A 131 13.01 -10.11 7.13
CA LYS A 131 13.19 -11.39 7.85
C LYS A 131 12.76 -12.56 7.00
N HIS A 132 11.64 -12.44 6.30
CA HIS A 132 11.15 -13.47 5.38
C HIS A 132 12.19 -13.76 4.29
N LEU A 133 12.74 -12.72 3.68
CA LEU A 133 13.77 -12.89 2.64
C LEU A 133 15.03 -13.59 3.19
N ASP A 134 15.42 -13.28 4.43
CA ASP A 134 16.57 -13.92 5.06
C ASP A 134 16.34 -15.41 5.26
N THR A 135 15.10 -15.85 5.51
CA THR A 135 14.81 -17.28 5.66
C THR A 135 14.91 -18.06 4.36
N LEU A 136 14.87 -17.37 3.22
CA LEU A 136 14.98 -18.00 1.89
C LEU A 136 16.41 -18.10 1.38
N ALA A 137 17.33 -17.41 2.04
CA ALA A 137 18.74 -17.38 1.63
C ALA A 137 19.49 -18.64 2.04
#